data_0b92f712ff9de9a83eef0694b4ac1572
#
_entry.id   0b92f712ff9de9a83eef0694b4ac1572
#
_cell.length_a   1.000
_cell.length_b   1.000
_cell.length_c   1.000
_cell.angle_alpha   90.00
_cell.angle_beta   90.00
_cell.angle_gamma   90.00
#
_symmetry.space_group_name_H-M   'P 1'
#
loop_
_entity.id
_entity.type
_entity.pdbx_description
1 polymer ?
#
loop_
_entity_poly.entity_id
_entity_poly.type
_entity_poly.pdbx_seq_one_letter_code
_entity_poly.pdbx_strand_id
1 'polypeptide(L)'
;MKKSLFLFALGLVSYMPAQAQWTHYDTQTAISGIFGAINHSIESAERKKQMEIFAQEKAQYEQSFKDAMESAKDYEGGEYWEDALNKYEEAAKLNCKYEYSDQRQISRKISDLYVKVGRTEDGPSILNNDKVTLADYSKYRYVRENPVYVNKKVTNTKIVRVACSDTETRLEMECEASRMNEGWYIKGKGYIKGNKGGKLELTGVENITVAPATTKIPWPYQKLRFALIFQPLPDNATEFDFIVPSSVWQFKDIKCK
;
A
#
# COMPACT_ATOMS: atom_id res chain seq x y z
N MET A 1 -43.21 11.90 -1.67
CA MET A 1 -43.53 10.46 -1.52
C MET A 1 -43.78 10.02 -0.07
N LYS A 2 -43.07 10.52 0.97
CA LYS A 2 -43.28 10.14 2.39
C LYS A 2 -44.68 10.47 2.94
N LYS A 3 -45.32 11.56 2.49
CA LYS A 3 -46.65 12.00 2.98
C LYS A 3 -47.80 11.13 2.46
N SER A 4 -47.72 10.54 1.27
CA SER A 4 -48.80 9.69 0.73
C SER A 4 -48.89 8.31 1.39
N LEU A 5 -47.75 7.75 1.87
CA LEU A 5 -47.76 6.47 2.59
C LEU A 5 -48.39 6.58 3.99
N PHE A 6 -48.24 7.75 4.63
CA PHE A 6 -48.82 7.99 5.94
C PHE A 6 -50.37 8.05 5.91
N LEU A 7 -50.95 8.59 4.86
CA LEU A 7 -52.39 8.62 4.67
C LEU A 7 -52.99 7.25 4.37
N PHE A 8 -52.24 6.37 3.70
CA PHE A 8 -52.72 5.00 3.41
C PHE A 8 -52.70 4.10 4.68
N ALA A 9 -51.78 4.27 5.56
CA ALA A 9 -51.70 3.54 6.83
C ALA A 9 -52.84 3.95 7.80
N LEU A 10 -53.22 5.23 7.84
CA LEU A 10 -54.35 5.70 8.62
C LEU A 10 -55.71 5.27 8.07
N GLY A 11 -55.83 5.07 6.74
CA GLY A 11 -57.07 4.60 6.07
C GLY A 11 -57.38 3.14 6.34
N LEU A 12 -56.36 2.30 6.57
CA LEU A 12 -56.55 0.88 6.89
C LEU A 12 -57.03 0.63 8.30
N VAL A 13 -56.75 1.49 9.25
CA VAL A 13 -57.19 1.36 10.65
C VAL A 13 -58.68 1.73 10.80
N SER A 14 -59.25 2.55 9.89
CA SER A 14 -60.65 3.00 9.97
C SER A 14 -61.69 2.02 9.38
N TYR A 15 -61.26 0.89 8.80
CA TYR A 15 -62.17 -0.09 8.14
C TYR A 15 -62.27 -1.43 8.88
N MET A 16 -61.96 -1.46 10.18
CA MET A 16 -62.12 -2.70 10.96
C MET A 16 -63.57 -2.80 11.48
N PRO A 17 -64.28 -3.96 11.31
CA PRO A 17 -65.64 -4.13 11.81
C PRO A 17 -65.65 -4.06 13.35
N ALA A 18 -66.67 -3.40 13.86
CA ALA A 18 -66.85 -2.99 15.28
C ALA A 18 -67.05 -4.14 16.31
N GLN A 19 -66.64 -5.38 15.98
CA GLN A 19 -66.86 -6.54 16.89
C GLN A 19 -65.61 -7.22 17.43
N ALA A 20 -64.39 -6.75 17.12
CA ALA A 20 -63.20 -7.23 17.78
C ALA A 20 -62.85 -6.27 18.96
N GLN A 21 -63.04 -6.74 20.19
CA GLN A 21 -62.49 -6.05 21.36
C GLN A 21 -60.97 -6.18 21.33
N TRP A 22 -60.34 -5.33 20.54
CA TRP A 22 -58.87 -5.20 20.58
C TRP A 22 -58.46 -4.44 21.82
N THR A 23 -57.64 -5.04 22.65
CA THR A 23 -57.07 -4.32 23.78
C THR A 23 -56.16 -3.22 23.28
N HIS A 24 -55.98 -2.17 24.06
CA HIS A 24 -55.09 -1.04 23.71
C HIS A 24 -53.65 -1.54 23.45
N TYR A 25 -53.28 -2.67 24.04
CA TYR A 25 -51.98 -3.34 23.86
C TYR A 25 -51.87 -4.00 22.49
N ASP A 26 -52.92 -4.68 22.02
CA ASP A 26 -52.92 -5.35 20.70
C ASP A 26 -52.83 -4.35 19.55
N THR A 27 -53.50 -3.19 19.71
CA THR A 27 -53.45 -2.11 18.72
C THR A 27 -52.05 -1.48 18.66
N GLN A 28 -51.41 -1.26 19.81
CA GLN A 28 -50.03 -0.73 19.85
C GLN A 28 -49.02 -1.69 19.23
N THR A 29 -49.14 -2.99 19.49
CA THR A 29 -48.27 -4.04 18.97
C THR A 29 -48.44 -4.17 17.46
N ALA A 30 -49.67 -4.12 16.94
CA ALA A 30 -49.93 -4.14 15.51
C ALA A 30 -49.38 -2.92 14.78
N ILE A 31 -49.53 -1.72 15.35
CA ILE A 31 -48.98 -0.48 14.82
C ILE A 31 -47.45 -0.53 14.82
N SER A 32 -46.82 -0.98 15.90
CA SER A 32 -45.36 -1.12 15.98
C SER A 32 -44.81 -2.12 14.95
N GLY A 33 -45.51 -3.24 14.73
CA GLY A 33 -45.17 -4.21 13.71
C GLY A 33 -45.25 -3.65 12.29
N ILE A 34 -46.28 -2.88 11.99
CA ILE A 34 -46.44 -2.21 10.68
C ILE A 34 -45.33 -1.16 10.47
N PHE A 35 -45.04 -0.33 11.46
CA PHE A 35 -43.93 0.64 11.38
C PHE A 35 -42.57 -0.06 11.24
N GLY A 36 -42.34 -1.17 11.96
CA GLY A 36 -41.14 -1.98 11.82
C GLY A 36 -40.99 -2.53 10.40
N ALA A 37 -42.05 -3.09 9.83
CA ALA A 37 -42.05 -3.62 8.46
C ALA A 37 -41.84 -2.54 7.40
N ILE A 38 -42.45 -1.35 7.57
CA ILE A 38 -42.28 -0.20 6.68
C ILE A 38 -40.82 0.31 6.74
N ASN A 39 -40.27 0.47 7.94
CA ASN A 39 -38.90 0.91 8.10
C ASN A 39 -37.90 -0.08 7.48
N HIS A 40 -38.08 -1.37 7.74
CA HIS A 40 -37.25 -2.43 7.12
C HIS A 40 -37.35 -2.42 5.59
N SER A 41 -38.56 -2.19 5.05
CA SER A 41 -38.78 -2.11 3.60
C SER A 41 -38.07 -0.86 3.01
N ILE A 42 -38.14 0.28 3.69
CA ILE A 42 -37.45 1.52 3.28
C ILE A 42 -35.94 1.32 3.33
N GLU A 43 -35.41 0.77 4.42
CA GLU A 43 -33.97 0.49 4.54
C GLU A 43 -33.48 -0.50 3.48
N SER A 44 -34.25 -1.54 3.16
CA SER A 44 -33.88 -2.49 2.12
C SER A 44 -33.89 -1.88 0.73
N ALA A 45 -34.84 -0.99 0.42
CA ALA A 45 -34.93 -0.27 -0.83
C ALA A 45 -33.77 0.76 -0.98
N GLU A 46 -33.43 1.45 0.11
CA GLU A 46 -32.28 2.37 0.13
C GLU A 46 -30.95 1.63 -0.06
N ARG A 47 -30.76 0.49 0.61
CA ARG A 47 -29.57 -0.37 0.41
C ARG A 47 -29.47 -0.86 -1.04
N LYS A 48 -30.58 -1.32 -1.61
CA LYS A 48 -30.60 -1.77 -3.01
C LYS A 48 -30.20 -0.65 -3.95
N LYS A 49 -30.74 0.55 -3.75
CA LYS A 49 -30.38 1.73 -4.55
C LYS A 49 -28.89 2.10 -4.39
N GLN A 50 -28.35 2.02 -3.17
CA GLN A 50 -26.92 2.26 -2.93
C GLN A 50 -26.04 1.21 -3.63
N MET A 51 -26.43 -0.06 -3.60
CA MET A 51 -25.73 -1.13 -4.32
C MET A 51 -25.78 -0.93 -5.84
N GLU A 52 -26.89 -0.49 -6.39
CA GLU A 52 -27.03 -0.18 -7.82
C GLU A 52 -26.12 0.99 -8.22
N ILE A 53 -26.08 2.06 -7.42
CA ILE A 53 -25.18 3.21 -7.64
C ILE A 53 -23.72 2.76 -7.58
N PHE A 54 -23.35 1.94 -6.58
CA PHE A 54 -21.99 1.42 -6.44
C PHE A 54 -21.60 0.53 -7.64
N ALA A 55 -22.51 -0.35 -8.08
CA ALA A 55 -22.28 -1.20 -9.24
C ALA A 55 -22.09 -0.40 -10.53
N GLN A 56 -22.89 0.66 -10.73
CA GLN A 56 -22.74 1.58 -11.87
C GLN A 56 -21.41 2.33 -11.81
N GLU A 57 -21.04 2.86 -10.65
CA GLU A 57 -19.76 3.53 -10.45
C GLU A 57 -18.60 2.59 -10.76
N LYS A 58 -18.62 1.37 -10.21
CA LYS A 58 -17.60 0.36 -10.47
C LYS A 58 -17.45 0.03 -11.94
N ALA A 59 -18.58 -0.16 -12.65
CA ALA A 59 -18.56 -0.44 -14.09
C ALA A 59 -17.98 0.73 -14.89
N GLN A 60 -18.31 1.95 -14.52
CA GLN A 60 -17.76 3.16 -15.16
C GLN A 60 -16.24 3.27 -14.96
N TYR A 61 -15.74 3.01 -13.75
CA TYR A 61 -14.30 2.97 -13.47
C TYR A 61 -13.59 1.83 -14.23
N GLU A 62 -14.23 0.66 -14.33
CA GLU A 62 -13.70 -0.46 -15.12
C GLU A 62 -13.55 -0.11 -16.59
N GLN A 63 -14.52 0.57 -17.17
CA GLN A 63 -14.44 1.02 -18.56
C GLN A 63 -13.31 2.04 -18.71
N SER A 64 -13.25 3.06 -17.85
CA SER A 64 -12.16 4.05 -17.86
C SER A 64 -10.78 3.40 -17.71
N PHE A 65 -10.65 2.37 -16.88
CA PHE A 65 -9.40 1.60 -16.76
C PHE A 65 -9.03 0.90 -18.07
N LYS A 66 -9.98 0.23 -18.72
CA LYS A 66 -9.75 -0.45 -20.00
C LYS A 66 -9.31 0.54 -21.09
N ASP A 67 -10.01 1.66 -21.17
CA ASP A 67 -9.70 2.73 -22.15
C ASP A 67 -8.29 3.31 -21.92
N ALA A 68 -7.92 3.54 -20.67
CA ALA A 68 -6.58 4.02 -20.32
C ALA A 68 -5.50 2.99 -20.67
N MET A 69 -5.73 1.69 -20.38
CA MET A 69 -4.80 0.61 -20.70
C MET A 69 -4.65 0.38 -22.21
N GLU A 70 -5.72 0.50 -22.97
CA GLU A 70 -5.69 0.39 -24.44
C GLU A 70 -4.92 1.57 -25.04
N SER A 71 -5.28 2.80 -24.66
CA SER A 71 -4.56 3.99 -25.10
C SER A 71 -3.06 3.95 -24.75
N ALA A 72 -2.72 3.45 -23.54
CA ALA A 72 -1.33 3.32 -23.12
C ALA A 72 -0.54 2.38 -24.05
N LYS A 73 -1.13 1.25 -24.46
CA LYS A 73 -0.51 0.29 -25.38
C LYS A 73 -0.36 0.86 -26.80
N ASP A 74 -1.37 1.60 -27.26
CA ASP A 74 -1.33 2.24 -28.58
C ASP A 74 -0.22 3.29 -28.64
N TYR A 75 -0.10 4.13 -27.64
CA TYR A 75 1.01 5.09 -27.54
C TYR A 75 2.37 4.39 -27.40
N GLU A 76 2.48 3.31 -26.62
CA GLU A 76 3.71 2.51 -26.53
C GLU A 76 4.08 1.90 -27.90
N GLY A 77 3.11 1.39 -28.65
CA GLY A 77 3.30 0.86 -30.01
C GLY A 77 3.74 1.90 -31.02
N GLY A 78 3.32 3.15 -30.84
CA GLY A 78 3.74 4.30 -31.65
C GLY A 78 5.02 4.99 -31.16
N GLU A 79 5.66 4.48 -30.12
CA GLU A 79 6.85 5.07 -29.47
C GLU A 79 6.61 6.47 -28.85
N TYR A 80 5.37 6.83 -28.57
CA TYR A 80 4.97 8.05 -27.84
C TYR A 80 5.10 7.81 -26.32
N TRP A 81 6.35 7.71 -25.82
CA TRP A 81 6.67 7.23 -24.49
C TRP A 81 6.05 8.06 -23.36
N GLU A 82 5.98 9.38 -23.53
CA GLU A 82 5.42 10.28 -22.51
C GLU A 82 3.90 10.14 -22.41
N ASP A 83 3.21 10.03 -23.55
CA ASP A 83 1.76 9.79 -23.58
C ASP A 83 1.42 8.39 -23.03
N ALA A 84 2.21 7.38 -23.40
CA ALA A 84 2.09 6.04 -22.84
C ALA A 84 2.27 6.06 -21.31
N LEU A 85 3.28 6.76 -20.79
CA LEU A 85 3.51 6.90 -19.35
C LEU A 85 2.30 7.52 -18.64
N ASN A 86 1.79 8.64 -19.16
CA ASN A 86 0.62 9.33 -18.59
C ASN A 86 -0.60 8.41 -18.52
N LYS A 87 -0.84 7.61 -19.56
CA LYS A 87 -1.96 6.66 -19.61
C LYS A 87 -1.78 5.46 -18.68
N TYR A 88 -0.57 4.92 -18.54
CA TYR A 88 -0.30 3.88 -17.54
C TYR A 88 -0.44 4.41 -16.10
N GLU A 89 -0.06 5.65 -15.83
CA GLU A 89 -0.29 6.28 -14.53
C GLU A 89 -1.77 6.47 -14.24
N GLU A 90 -2.57 6.88 -15.23
CA GLU A 90 -4.03 6.98 -15.14
C GLU A 90 -4.64 5.60 -14.84
N ALA A 91 -4.27 4.57 -15.60
CA ALA A 91 -4.72 3.21 -15.38
C ALA A 91 -4.34 2.70 -13.99
N ALA A 92 -3.12 2.98 -13.50
CA ALA A 92 -2.69 2.60 -12.17
C ALA A 92 -3.55 3.23 -11.06
N LYS A 93 -3.93 4.50 -11.20
CA LYS A 93 -4.85 5.19 -10.26
C LYS A 93 -6.22 4.53 -10.22
N LEU A 94 -6.78 4.20 -11.39
CA LEU A 94 -8.08 3.55 -11.51
C LEU A 94 -8.03 2.12 -10.93
N ASN A 95 -6.97 1.37 -11.24
CA ASN A 95 -6.78 0.00 -10.76
C ASN A 95 -6.65 -0.08 -9.25
N CYS A 96 -6.00 0.88 -8.61
CA CYS A 96 -5.87 0.92 -7.15
C CYS A 96 -7.21 1.05 -6.41
N LYS A 97 -8.25 1.53 -7.07
CA LYS A 97 -9.58 1.68 -6.46
C LYS A 97 -10.34 0.34 -6.41
N TYR A 98 -10.24 -0.49 -7.45
CA TYR A 98 -11.08 -1.70 -7.61
C TYR A 98 -10.33 -2.96 -8.05
N GLU A 99 -9.00 -2.89 -8.22
CA GLU A 99 -8.12 -4.03 -8.55
C GLU A 99 -8.55 -4.82 -9.80
N TYR A 100 -8.73 -4.14 -10.93
CA TYR A 100 -9.14 -4.78 -12.20
C TYR A 100 -8.04 -5.62 -12.85
N SER A 101 -6.78 -5.41 -12.48
CA SER A 101 -5.61 -6.06 -13.06
C SER A 101 -4.47 -6.16 -12.06
N ASP A 102 -3.43 -6.93 -12.39
CA ASP A 102 -2.22 -7.01 -11.57
C ASP A 102 -1.45 -5.68 -11.57
N GLN A 103 -1.57 -4.96 -10.47
CA GLN A 103 -0.90 -3.67 -10.27
C GLN A 103 0.62 -3.74 -10.42
N ARG A 104 1.24 -4.91 -10.17
CA ARG A 104 2.69 -5.10 -10.34
C ARG A 104 3.12 -4.94 -11.78
N GLN A 105 2.31 -5.45 -12.72
CA GLN A 105 2.60 -5.31 -14.15
C GLN A 105 2.52 -3.85 -14.59
N ILE A 106 1.48 -3.14 -14.17
CA ILE A 106 1.30 -1.72 -14.46
C ILE A 106 2.46 -0.91 -13.87
N SER A 107 2.82 -1.16 -12.61
CA SER A 107 3.92 -0.46 -11.94
C SER A 107 5.29 -0.71 -12.61
N ARG A 108 5.54 -1.91 -13.13
CA ARG A 108 6.76 -2.19 -13.91
C ARG A 108 6.80 -1.40 -15.20
N LYS A 109 5.68 -1.38 -15.94
CA LYS A 109 5.57 -0.59 -17.18
C LYS A 109 5.82 0.90 -16.93
N ILE A 110 5.24 1.46 -15.89
CA ILE A 110 5.49 2.84 -15.48
C ILE A 110 6.98 3.05 -15.21
N SER A 111 7.63 2.17 -14.46
CA SER A 111 9.07 2.28 -14.16
C SER A 111 9.93 2.23 -15.42
N ASP A 112 9.64 1.31 -16.35
CA ASP A 112 10.34 1.18 -17.61
C ASP A 112 10.18 2.45 -18.49
N LEU A 113 8.98 3.04 -18.51
CA LEU A 113 8.69 4.24 -19.27
C LEU A 113 9.36 5.49 -18.69
N TYR A 114 9.48 5.62 -17.36
CA TYR A 114 10.26 6.72 -16.77
C TYR A 114 11.71 6.73 -17.26
N VAL A 115 12.32 5.55 -17.39
CA VAL A 115 13.68 5.44 -17.97
C VAL A 115 13.69 5.89 -19.42
N LYS A 116 12.71 5.45 -20.24
CA LYS A 116 12.63 5.79 -21.67
C LYS A 116 12.43 7.28 -21.93
N VAL A 117 11.63 7.96 -21.10
CA VAL A 117 11.39 9.41 -21.21
C VAL A 117 12.48 10.26 -20.55
N GLY A 118 13.50 9.64 -19.96
CA GLY A 118 14.61 10.35 -19.31
C GLY A 118 14.25 11.07 -18.00
N ARG A 119 13.08 10.77 -17.41
CA ARG A 119 12.57 11.38 -16.17
C ARG A 119 12.96 10.59 -14.92
N THR A 120 14.18 10.07 -14.89
CA THR A 120 14.66 9.21 -13.78
C THR A 120 14.82 9.95 -12.47
N GLU A 121 15.01 11.27 -12.48
CA GLU A 121 15.11 12.09 -11.28
C GLU A 121 13.73 12.47 -10.71
N ASP A 122 12.75 12.69 -11.59
CA ASP A 122 11.37 13.04 -11.22
C ASP A 122 10.50 11.82 -10.98
N GLY A 123 10.99 10.65 -11.39
CA GLY A 123 10.27 9.39 -11.29
C GLY A 123 10.06 8.91 -9.85
N PRO A 124 9.28 7.85 -9.70
CA PRO A 124 9.13 7.22 -8.38
C PRO A 124 10.49 6.86 -7.82
N SER A 125 10.67 6.97 -6.52
CA SER A 125 11.93 6.68 -5.82
C SER A 125 12.54 5.31 -6.14
N ILE A 126 11.77 4.41 -6.72
CA ILE A 126 12.24 3.13 -7.25
C ILE A 126 13.28 3.29 -8.37
N LEU A 127 13.19 4.34 -9.20
CA LEU A 127 14.15 4.59 -10.28
C LEU A 127 15.49 5.10 -9.77
N ASN A 128 15.54 5.60 -8.54
CA ASN A 128 16.77 5.93 -7.84
C ASN A 128 17.47 4.72 -7.23
N ASN A 129 16.95 3.51 -7.44
CA ASN A 129 17.58 2.28 -6.94
C ASN A 129 18.98 2.07 -7.51
N ASP A 130 19.26 2.58 -8.70
CA ASP A 130 20.58 2.49 -9.31
C ASP A 130 21.66 3.18 -8.46
N LYS A 131 21.34 4.28 -7.78
CA LYS A 131 22.27 4.94 -6.84
C LYS A 131 22.75 3.99 -5.74
N VAL A 132 21.87 3.12 -5.27
CA VAL A 132 22.22 2.10 -4.27
C VAL A 132 22.86 0.86 -4.93
N THR A 133 22.41 0.49 -6.12
CA THR A 133 22.89 -0.70 -6.85
C THR A 133 24.28 -0.50 -7.46
N LEU A 134 24.61 0.74 -7.87
CA LEU A 134 25.88 1.11 -8.46
C LEU A 134 26.92 1.61 -7.45
N ALA A 135 26.67 1.42 -6.15
CA ALA A 135 27.66 1.74 -5.13
C ALA A 135 28.98 1.04 -5.39
N ASP A 136 30.08 1.75 -5.23
CA ASP A 136 31.42 1.17 -5.35
C ASP A 136 31.69 0.22 -4.19
N TYR A 137 31.70 -1.08 -4.49
CA TYR A 137 31.98 -2.14 -3.52
C TYR A 137 33.47 -2.49 -3.38
N SER A 138 34.35 -1.91 -4.18
CA SER A 138 35.79 -2.20 -4.13
C SER A 138 36.42 -1.85 -2.79
N LYS A 139 35.84 -0.87 -2.07
CA LYS A 139 36.28 -0.46 -0.72
C LYS A 139 35.87 -1.41 0.41
N TYR A 140 34.97 -2.35 0.13
CA TYR A 140 34.46 -3.26 1.17
C TYR A 140 35.26 -4.58 1.16
N ARG A 141 35.70 -4.99 2.34
CA ARG A 141 36.43 -6.28 2.54
C ARG A 141 35.52 -7.48 2.36
N TYR A 142 34.27 -7.33 2.76
CA TYR A 142 33.26 -8.38 2.67
C TYR A 142 32.00 -7.80 2.05
N VAL A 143 31.52 -8.49 1.03
CA VAL A 143 30.23 -8.19 0.38
C VAL A 143 29.45 -9.49 0.27
N ARG A 144 28.28 -9.52 0.87
CA ARG A 144 27.41 -10.69 0.82
C ARG A 144 26.06 -10.34 0.23
N GLU A 145 25.76 -10.95 -0.90
CA GLU A 145 24.47 -10.86 -1.56
C GLU A 145 23.45 -11.78 -0.89
N ASN A 146 22.21 -11.31 -0.76
CA ASN A 146 21.10 -12.09 -0.21
C ASN A 146 21.46 -12.84 1.08
N PRO A 147 21.93 -12.16 2.13
CA PRO A 147 22.38 -12.80 3.34
C PRO A 147 21.25 -13.59 4.00
N VAL A 148 21.63 -14.69 4.66
CA VAL A 148 20.69 -15.45 5.50
C VAL A 148 20.43 -14.67 6.78
N TYR A 149 19.18 -14.54 7.19
CA TYR A 149 18.74 -13.89 8.42
C TYR A 149 17.40 -14.41 8.90
N VAL A 150 17.04 -14.12 10.14
CA VAL A 150 15.72 -14.40 10.72
C VAL A 150 14.92 -13.11 10.83
N ASN A 151 13.77 -13.09 10.15
CA ASN A 151 12.79 -12.00 10.26
C ASN A 151 11.39 -12.61 10.42
N LYS A 152 10.73 -12.31 11.54
CA LYS A 152 9.41 -12.89 11.86
C LYS A 152 8.25 -11.90 11.72
N LYS A 153 8.52 -10.62 11.51
CA LYS A 153 7.49 -9.55 11.67
C LYS A 153 7.30 -8.64 10.47
N VAL A 154 8.26 -8.59 9.56
CA VAL A 154 8.23 -7.67 8.41
C VAL A 154 8.21 -8.50 7.13
N THR A 155 7.10 -8.49 6.42
CA THR A 155 6.88 -9.34 5.23
C THR A 155 7.22 -8.65 3.92
N ASN A 156 7.13 -7.31 3.88
CA ASN A 156 7.32 -6.50 2.69
C ASN A 156 8.71 -5.83 2.60
N THR A 157 9.65 -6.25 3.43
CA THR A 157 11.02 -5.73 3.44
C THR A 157 12.02 -6.89 3.54
N LYS A 158 13.06 -6.85 2.74
CA LYS A 158 14.14 -7.84 2.75
C LYS A 158 15.51 -7.17 2.73
N ILE A 159 16.50 -7.86 3.25
CA ILE A 159 17.91 -7.48 3.10
C ILE A 159 18.41 -8.05 1.78
N VAL A 160 18.98 -7.21 0.94
CA VAL A 160 19.50 -7.60 -0.39
C VAL A 160 21.01 -7.79 -0.36
N ARG A 161 21.72 -6.97 0.45
CA ARG A 161 23.18 -7.02 0.53
C ARG A 161 23.67 -6.52 1.87
N VAL A 162 24.80 -7.09 2.31
CA VAL A 162 25.61 -6.58 3.41
C VAL A 162 27.01 -6.34 2.88
N ALA A 163 27.57 -5.18 3.17
CA ALA A 163 28.96 -4.86 2.83
C ALA A 163 29.67 -4.27 4.05
N CYS A 164 30.86 -4.77 4.36
CA CYS A 164 31.64 -4.36 5.55
C CYS A 164 33.02 -3.88 5.13
N SER A 165 33.41 -2.71 5.62
CA SER A 165 34.72 -2.11 5.46
C SER A 165 35.32 -1.72 6.83
N ASP A 166 36.50 -1.13 6.82
CA ASP A 166 37.15 -0.58 8.03
C ASP A 166 36.43 0.64 8.56
N THR A 167 35.65 1.33 7.73
CA THR A 167 35.02 2.61 8.05
C THR A 167 33.54 2.52 8.27
N GLU A 168 32.87 1.52 7.68
CA GLU A 168 31.41 1.40 7.72
C GLU A 168 30.92 -0.02 7.53
N THR A 169 29.71 -0.26 8.00
CA THR A 169 28.88 -1.43 7.64
C THR A 169 27.67 -0.93 6.89
N ARG A 170 27.51 -1.37 5.64
CA ARG A 170 26.41 -1.01 4.75
C ARG A 170 25.40 -2.14 4.69
N LEU A 171 24.17 -1.84 5.00
CA LEU A 171 23.03 -2.76 4.94
C LEU A 171 22.07 -2.28 3.85
N GLU A 172 22.02 -2.96 2.73
CA GLU A 172 21.08 -2.65 1.65
C GLU A 172 19.81 -3.46 1.78
N MET A 173 18.71 -2.76 1.68
CA MET A 173 17.38 -3.30 1.87
C MET A 173 16.49 -2.96 0.68
N GLU A 174 15.48 -3.79 0.47
CA GLU A 174 14.41 -3.53 -0.50
C GLU A 174 13.08 -3.65 0.24
N CYS A 175 12.23 -2.64 0.15
CA CYS A 175 10.84 -2.69 0.58
C CYS A 175 9.89 -2.60 -0.60
N GLU A 176 8.69 -3.16 -0.43
CA GLU A 176 7.62 -3.11 -1.42
C GLU A 176 6.42 -2.39 -0.81
N ALA A 177 5.90 -1.38 -1.50
CA ALA A 177 4.71 -0.64 -1.06
C ALA A 177 3.47 -1.53 -1.15
N SER A 178 2.61 -1.46 -0.15
CA SER A 178 1.34 -2.19 -0.10
C SER A 178 0.15 -1.36 -0.57
N ARG A 179 0.29 -0.03 -0.62
CA ARG A 179 -0.77 0.93 -0.97
C ARG A 179 -0.21 2.15 -1.69
N MET A 180 -1.10 2.94 -2.28
CA MET A 180 -0.74 4.21 -2.92
C MET A 180 -0.17 5.21 -1.92
N ASN A 181 0.82 5.98 -2.38
CA ASN A 181 1.49 7.04 -1.62
C ASN A 181 1.97 6.56 -0.24
N GLU A 182 2.43 5.31 -0.16
CA GLU A 182 2.96 4.76 1.07
C GLU A 182 4.25 5.48 1.46
N GLY A 183 4.28 5.97 2.70
CA GLY A 183 5.42 6.69 3.24
C GLY A 183 6.35 5.78 4.03
N TRP A 184 7.63 5.78 3.69
CA TRP A 184 8.67 5.02 4.37
C TRP A 184 9.73 5.94 4.97
N TYR A 185 10.18 5.63 6.15
CA TYR A 185 11.26 6.35 6.84
C TYR A 185 11.96 5.46 7.86
N ILE A 186 13.19 5.80 8.16
CA ILE A 186 13.96 5.16 9.24
C ILE A 186 13.83 5.99 10.52
N LYS A 187 13.51 5.32 11.63
CA LYS A 187 13.67 5.94 12.94
C LYS A 187 15.16 6.06 13.25
N GLY A 188 15.64 7.28 13.49
CA GLY A 188 17.06 7.59 13.60
C GLY A 188 17.83 6.91 14.77
N LYS A 189 17.14 6.06 15.55
CA LYS A 189 17.73 5.27 16.65
C LYS A 189 17.98 3.80 16.27
N GLY A 190 17.95 3.48 14.96
CA GLY A 190 18.32 2.14 14.47
C GLY A 190 19.80 1.84 14.76
N TYR A 191 20.11 0.61 15.11
CA TYR A 191 21.48 0.16 15.36
C TYR A 191 21.67 -1.29 14.90
N ILE A 192 22.91 -1.66 14.66
CA ILE A 192 23.29 -3.06 14.54
C ILE A 192 24.06 -3.50 15.79
N LYS A 193 23.96 -4.81 16.11
CA LYS A 193 24.67 -5.45 17.21
C LYS A 193 25.32 -6.72 16.71
N GLY A 194 26.64 -6.73 16.57
CA GLY A 194 27.39 -7.91 16.18
C GLY A 194 27.39 -8.98 17.26
N ASN A 195 27.65 -10.22 16.85
CA ASN A 195 27.93 -11.34 17.78
C ASN A 195 29.26 -11.11 18.54
N LYS A 196 30.10 -10.23 18.03
CA LYS A 196 31.27 -9.67 18.69
C LYS A 196 31.19 -8.13 18.65
N GLY A 197 31.52 -7.51 19.75
CA GLY A 197 31.44 -6.07 19.90
C GLY A 197 30.13 -5.58 20.52
N GLY A 198 29.96 -4.27 20.51
CA GLY A 198 28.84 -3.57 21.10
C GLY A 198 27.76 -3.18 20.10
N LYS A 199 26.95 -2.23 20.51
CA LYS A 199 25.96 -1.56 19.68
C LYS A 199 26.68 -0.56 18.75
N LEU A 200 26.38 -0.63 17.47
CA LEU A 200 26.92 0.23 16.41
C LEU A 200 25.81 1.10 15.85
N GLU A 201 25.99 2.40 15.90
CA GLU A 201 24.98 3.38 15.58
C GLU A 201 24.84 3.58 14.07
N LEU A 202 23.62 3.98 13.65
CA LEU A 202 23.34 4.43 12.29
C LEU A 202 24.05 5.77 12.05
N THR A 203 24.90 5.84 11.02
CA THR A 203 25.67 7.03 10.65
C THR A 203 25.16 7.71 9.38
N GLY A 204 24.42 6.99 8.52
CA GLY A 204 23.89 7.54 7.29
C GLY A 204 22.80 6.67 6.68
N VAL A 205 22.11 7.25 5.71
CA VAL A 205 21.10 6.56 4.89
C VAL A 205 21.21 7.02 3.44
N GLU A 206 20.87 6.15 2.49
CA GLU A 206 20.79 6.47 1.07
C GLU A 206 19.43 6.01 0.51
N ASN A 207 18.83 6.82 -0.33
CA ASN A 207 17.55 6.59 -1.00
C ASN A 207 16.37 6.32 -0.03
N ILE A 208 16.50 6.73 1.21
CA ILE A 208 15.42 6.74 2.22
C ILE A 208 15.65 7.90 3.17
N THR A 209 14.58 8.42 3.76
CA THR A 209 14.66 9.53 4.72
C THR A 209 14.67 9.03 6.16
N VAL A 210 15.20 9.87 7.05
CA VAL A 210 15.11 9.70 8.51
C VAL A 210 13.94 10.53 9.03
N ALA A 211 13.18 9.97 9.97
CA ALA A 211 12.07 10.67 10.61
C ALA A 211 12.49 12.07 11.12
N PRO A 212 11.61 13.11 10.96
CA PRO A 212 10.22 13.07 10.58
C PRO A 212 9.96 13.08 9.05
N ALA A 213 10.99 13.26 8.22
CA ALA A 213 10.84 13.22 6.78
C ALA A 213 10.42 11.83 6.29
N THR A 214 9.72 11.77 5.16
CA THR A 214 9.15 10.54 4.63
C THR A 214 9.46 10.41 3.14
N THR A 215 10.05 9.28 2.75
CA THR A 215 10.18 8.88 1.35
C THR A 215 8.87 8.27 0.88
N LYS A 216 8.24 8.84 -0.12
CA LYS A 216 6.96 8.34 -0.66
C LYS A 216 7.20 7.38 -1.81
N ILE A 217 6.47 6.27 -1.80
CA ILE A 217 6.38 5.33 -2.91
C ILE A 217 4.97 5.50 -3.48
N PRO A 218 4.82 6.07 -4.69
CA PRO A 218 3.52 6.50 -5.20
C PRO A 218 2.58 5.33 -5.52
N TRP A 219 3.08 4.19 -5.97
CA TRP A 219 2.27 3.08 -6.45
C TRP A 219 2.40 1.82 -5.60
N PRO A 220 1.32 1.03 -5.43
CA PRO A 220 1.42 -0.30 -4.81
C PRO A 220 2.37 -1.20 -5.60
N TYR A 221 3.01 -2.12 -4.89
CA TYR A 221 3.98 -3.09 -5.43
C TYR A 221 5.25 -2.49 -6.05
N GLN A 222 5.40 -1.19 -6.05
CA GLN A 222 6.69 -0.58 -6.35
C GLN A 222 7.69 -0.90 -5.24
N LYS A 223 8.93 -1.11 -5.66
CA LYS A 223 10.04 -1.44 -4.77
C LYS A 223 10.93 -0.23 -4.59
N LEU A 224 11.33 0.00 -3.36
CA LEU A 224 12.35 0.97 -3.00
C LEU A 224 13.56 0.22 -2.48
N ARG A 225 14.71 0.38 -3.14
CA ARG A 225 16.02 0.00 -2.60
C ARG A 225 16.63 1.19 -1.88
N PHE A 226 17.19 0.91 -0.72
CA PHE A 226 17.83 1.90 0.12
C PHE A 226 18.97 1.27 0.90
N ALA A 227 19.90 2.09 1.37
CA ALA A 227 20.97 1.64 2.21
C ALA A 227 20.94 2.31 3.58
N LEU A 228 21.29 1.54 4.59
CA LEU A 228 21.56 2.01 5.95
C LEU A 228 23.05 1.85 6.22
N ILE A 229 23.69 2.90 6.67
CA ILE A 229 25.14 2.94 6.92
C ILE A 229 25.34 3.04 8.42
N PHE A 230 26.13 2.12 8.95
CA PHE A 230 26.44 2.01 10.38
C PHE A 230 27.94 2.14 10.60
N GLN A 231 28.33 2.35 11.85
CA GLN A 231 29.71 2.20 12.30
C GLN A 231 30.25 0.81 11.89
N PRO A 232 31.57 0.67 11.69
CA PRO A 232 32.17 -0.57 11.17
C PRO A 232 32.01 -1.73 12.15
N LEU A 233 31.63 -2.90 11.62
CA LEU A 233 31.63 -4.14 12.37
C LEU A 233 33.06 -4.59 12.65
N PRO A 234 33.32 -5.11 13.86
CA PRO A 234 34.62 -5.71 14.18
C PRO A 234 34.99 -6.86 13.21
N ASP A 235 36.25 -6.99 12.88
CA ASP A 235 36.77 -7.98 11.92
C ASP A 235 36.42 -9.41 12.27
N ASN A 236 36.29 -9.73 13.53
CA ASN A 236 35.97 -11.04 14.04
C ASN A 236 34.44 -11.29 14.17
N ALA A 237 33.60 -10.30 13.81
CA ALA A 237 32.16 -10.51 13.72
C ALA A 237 31.80 -11.28 12.43
N THR A 238 30.96 -12.30 12.56
CA THR A 238 30.46 -13.12 11.46
C THR A 238 28.99 -12.90 11.16
N GLU A 239 28.29 -12.31 12.12
CA GLU A 239 26.86 -12.04 12.06
C GLU A 239 26.49 -10.88 12.97
N PHE A 240 25.33 -10.28 12.70
CA PHE A 240 24.79 -9.21 13.52
C PHE A 240 23.27 -9.18 13.48
N ASP A 241 22.67 -8.50 14.45
CA ASP A 241 21.26 -8.12 14.47
C ASP A 241 21.10 -6.68 14.02
N PHE A 242 20.06 -6.39 13.20
CA PHE A 242 19.60 -5.03 12.95
C PHE A 242 18.31 -4.78 13.73
N ILE A 243 18.31 -3.73 14.55
CA ILE A 243 17.24 -3.43 15.49
C ILE A 243 16.85 -1.95 15.40
N VAL A 244 15.57 -1.68 15.16
CA VAL A 244 14.98 -0.35 15.30
C VAL A 244 14.11 -0.37 16.56
N PRO A 245 14.50 0.31 17.65
CA PRO A 245 13.75 0.33 18.90
C PRO A 245 12.31 0.81 18.69
N SER A 246 11.37 0.19 19.40
CA SER A 246 9.93 0.51 19.30
C SER A 246 9.35 0.37 17.87
N SER A 247 9.95 -0.51 17.08
CA SER A 247 9.51 -0.83 15.73
C SER A 247 9.41 -2.35 15.55
N VAL A 248 8.67 -2.77 14.52
CA VAL A 248 8.64 -4.17 14.06
C VAL A 248 9.93 -4.58 13.33
N TRP A 249 10.78 -3.63 12.96
CA TRP A 249 12.01 -3.87 12.22
C TRP A 249 13.08 -4.46 13.13
N GLN A 250 13.09 -5.79 13.17
CA GLN A 250 14.07 -6.60 13.88
C GLN A 250 14.49 -7.76 12.98
N PHE A 251 15.67 -7.66 12.43
CA PHE A 251 16.30 -8.69 11.61
C PHE A 251 17.45 -9.28 12.42
N LYS A 252 17.43 -10.59 12.64
CA LYS A 252 18.39 -11.28 13.51
C LYS A 252 19.29 -12.21 12.71
N ASP A 253 20.43 -12.52 13.27
CA ASP A 253 21.39 -13.48 12.76
C ASP A 253 21.78 -13.21 11.31
N ILE A 254 21.92 -11.93 10.94
CA ILE A 254 22.29 -11.51 9.58
C ILE A 254 23.73 -11.93 9.34
N LYS A 255 23.94 -12.87 8.42
CA LYS A 255 25.28 -13.36 8.07
C LYS A 255 26.00 -12.33 7.22
N CYS A 256 27.20 -11.88 7.66
CA CYS A 256 28.04 -10.95 6.92
C CYS A 256 29.31 -11.60 6.35
N LYS A 257 29.64 -12.81 6.78
CA LYS A 257 30.75 -13.62 6.28
C LYS A 257 30.31 -15.02 5.93
#